data_6664052fe5fc6ec8e92b8cad9f685a92
#
_entry.id   6664052fe5fc6ec8e92b8cad9f685a92
#
_cell.length_a   1.000
_cell.length_b   1.000
_cell.length_c   1.000
_cell.angle_alpha   90.00
_cell.angle_beta   90.00
_cell.angle_gamma   90.00
#
_symmetry.space_group_name_H-M   'P 1'
#
loop_
_entity.id
_entity.type
_entity.pdbx_description
1 polymer ?
#
loop_
_entity_poly.entity_id
_entity_poly.type
_entity_poly.pdbx_seq_one_letter_code
_entity_poly.pdbx_strand_id
1 'polypeptide(L)'
;YGINVFKVREVLQCPRLTVMPKCGRVVRGVASIRGSTLPILDLSLATGKSALMDLQNSFAVITEYNNRTLGFLVSSVERIVNLNWEAILPPPKGAGRDHYLTAVTHIDNKLVEIIDVEKVLAEVAPTSEEVSADVVDDDTRARALSCRVLIVDDSSVARKQIARCLENIGIEVVKLNDGREALNYLKRMADEGKKPAEEFLMMISDIEMPEMDGYTL
;
A
#
# COMPACT_ATOMS: atom_id res chain seq x y z
N TYR A 1 -6.90 5.01 -15.25
CA TYR A 1 -6.18 4.65 -14.04
C TYR A 1 -4.87 3.95 -14.36
N GLY A 2 -3.86 4.10 -13.50
CA GLY A 2 -2.60 3.37 -13.52
C GLY A 2 -2.46 2.51 -12.26
N ILE A 3 -1.77 1.39 -12.39
CA ILE A 3 -1.39 0.52 -11.27
C ILE A 3 0.11 0.28 -11.39
N ASN A 4 0.84 0.32 -10.27
CA ASN A 4 2.25 -0.01 -10.25
C ASN A 4 2.46 -1.46 -10.73
N VAL A 5 3.25 -1.64 -11.78
CA VAL A 5 3.47 -2.94 -12.43
C VAL A 5 4.11 -3.96 -11.46
N PHE A 6 4.93 -3.52 -10.52
CA PHE A 6 5.55 -4.40 -9.51
C PHE A 6 4.56 -5.04 -8.55
N LYS A 7 3.34 -4.48 -8.45
CA LYS A 7 2.25 -5.07 -7.67
C LYS A 7 1.41 -6.04 -8.50
N VAL A 8 1.59 -6.09 -9.83
CA VAL A 8 0.80 -6.91 -10.74
C VAL A 8 1.51 -8.24 -11.01
N ARG A 9 0.87 -9.35 -10.70
CA ARG A 9 1.36 -10.70 -11.03
C ARG A 9 1.03 -11.09 -12.46
N GLU A 10 -0.23 -10.90 -12.84
CA GLU A 10 -0.73 -11.24 -14.17
C GLU A 10 -2.01 -10.48 -14.50
N VAL A 11 -2.30 -10.40 -15.79
CA VAL A 11 -3.57 -9.89 -16.33
C VAL A 11 -4.20 -11.01 -17.13
N LEU A 12 -5.47 -11.28 -16.89
CA LEU A 12 -6.22 -12.30 -17.61
C LEU A 12 -7.63 -11.79 -17.95
N GLN A 13 -8.28 -12.41 -18.92
CA GLN A 13 -9.69 -12.16 -19.18
C GLN A 13 -10.51 -12.53 -17.94
N CYS A 14 -11.61 -11.78 -17.70
CA CYS A 14 -12.42 -12.00 -16.50
C CYS A 14 -12.77 -13.48 -16.33
N PRO A 15 -12.33 -14.13 -15.26
CA PRO A 15 -12.63 -15.52 -15.01
C PRO A 15 -14.08 -15.70 -14.61
N ARG A 16 -14.55 -16.94 -14.59
CA ARG A 16 -15.88 -17.23 -14.06
C ARG A 16 -15.93 -16.88 -12.56
N LEU A 17 -16.80 -15.93 -12.23
CA LEU A 17 -16.97 -15.49 -10.85
C LEU A 17 -18.05 -16.32 -10.14
N THR A 18 -17.75 -16.72 -8.92
CA THR A 18 -18.72 -17.29 -7.97
C THR A 18 -19.10 -16.22 -6.97
N VAL A 19 -20.37 -15.84 -6.96
CA VAL A 19 -20.88 -14.83 -6.01
C VAL A 19 -20.86 -15.39 -4.61
N MET A 20 -20.34 -14.62 -3.66
CA MET A 20 -20.36 -14.99 -2.25
C MET A 20 -21.46 -14.25 -1.51
N PRO A 21 -22.24 -14.92 -0.64
CA PRO A 21 -23.24 -14.24 0.19
C PRO A 21 -22.57 -13.31 1.21
N LYS A 22 -23.18 -12.15 1.48
CA LYS A 22 -22.75 -11.16 2.48
C LYS A 22 -21.34 -10.57 2.23
N CYS A 23 -20.90 -10.47 0.98
CA CYS A 23 -19.66 -9.79 0.62
C CYS A 23 -19.84 -8.26 0.65
N GLY A 24 -18.74 -7.55 0.87
CA GLY A 24 -18.70 -6.09 0.71
C GLY A 24 -19.12 -5.67 -0.71
N ARG A 25 -19.67 -4.46 -0.84
CA ARG A 25 -20.23 -3.93 -2.09
C ARG A 25 -19.26 -3.96 -3.28
N VAL A 26 -17.97 -3.86 -3.01
CA VAL A 26 -16.89 -3.80 -4.02
C VAL A 26 -16.50 -5.20 -4.52
N VAL A 27 -16.77 -6.25 -3.73
CA VAL A 27 -16.41 -7.63 -4.09
C VAL A 27 -17.46 -8.19 -5.05
N ARG A 28 -17.04 -8.56 -6.26
CA ARG A 28 -17.92 -9.16 -7.29
C ARG A 28 -18.08 -10.67 -7.12
N GLY A 29 -17.19 -11.29 -6.37
CA GLY A 29 -17.17 -12.72 -6.12
C GLY A 29 -15.76 -13.25 -5.93
N VAL A 30 -15.62 -14.56 -6.04
CA VAL A 30 -14.34 -15.27 -6.03
C VAL A 30 -14.12 -15.99 -7.35
N ALA A 31 -12.88 -16.17 -7.72
CA ALA A 31 -12.48 -16.97 -8.88
C ALA A 31 -11.35 -17.93 -8.50
N SER A 32 -11.35 -19.12 -9.10
CA SER A 32 -10.23 -20.05 -8.99
C SER A 32 -9.21 -19.74 -10.09
N ILE A 33 -8.03 -19.32 -9.70
CA ILE A 33 -6.93 -18.97 -10.60
C ILE A 33 -5.71 -19.76 -10.16
N ARG A 34 -5.19 -20.59 -11.07
CA ARG A 34 -4.02 -21.48 -10.85
C ARG A 34 -4.11 -22.30 -9.54
N GLY A 35 -5.30 -22.80 -9.22
CA GLY A 35 -5.53 -23.60 -8.01
C GLY A 35 -5.76 -22.82 -6.72
N SER A 36 -5.63 -21.48 -6.75
CA SER A 36 -5.94 -20.59 -5.62
C SER A 36 -7.30 -19.92 -5.83
N THR A 37 -8.08 -19.81 -4.76
CA THR A 37 -9.34 -19.06 -4.78
C THR A 37 -9.10 -17.62 -4.34
N LEU A 38 -9.30 -16.69 -5.24
CA LEU A 38 -9.00 -15.28 -5.03
C LEU A 38 -10.28 -14.42 -5.05
N PRO A 39 -10.40 -13.42 -4.17
CA PRO A 39 -11.47 -12.44 -4.26
C PRO A 39 -11.22 -11.53 -5.49
N ILE A 40 -12.32 -11.20 -6.19
CA ILE A 40 -12.30 -10.31 -7.35
C ILE A 40 -13.11 -9.07 -7.00
N LEU A 41 -12.45 -7.93 -7.01
CA LEU A 41 -13.01 -6.62 -6.68
C LEU A 41 -13.29 -5.83 -7.96
N ASP A 42 -14.38 -5.12 -7.99
CA ASP A 42 -14.70 -4.19 -9.08
C ASP A 42 -14.00 -2.85 -8.81
N LEU A 43 -12.97 -2.53 -9.60
CA LEU A 43 -12.20 -1.30 -9.42
C LEU A 43 -13.08 -0.05 -9.68
N SER A 44 -14.07 -0.13 -10.55
CA SER A 44 -15.03 0.96 -10.78
C SER A 44 -15.84 1.25 -9.52
N LEU A 45 -16.35 0.20 -8.86
CA LEU A 45 -17.06 0.36 -7.58
C LEU A 45 -16.14 0.85 -6.47
N ALA A 46 -14.92 0.35 -6.40
CA ALA A 46 -13.93 0.79 -5.41
C ALA A 46 -13.62 2.28 -5.55
N THR A 47 -13.58 2.80 -6.79
CA THR A 47 -13.34 4.22 -7.08
C THR A 47 -14.62 5.08 -7.10
N GLY A 48 -15.75 4.55 -6.59
CA GLY A 48 -17.00 5.30 -6.47
C GLY A 48 -17.81 5.43 -7.78
N LYS A 49 -17.43 4.69 -8.82
CA LYS A 49 -18.16 4.66 -10.09
C LYS A 49 -19.21 3.54 -10.12
N SER A 50 -19.92 3.41 -11.24
CA SER A 50 -20.87 2.33 -11.47
C SER A 50 -20.16 0.99 -11.67
N ALA A 51 -20.82 -0.09 -11.30
CA ALA A 51 -20.32 -1.44 -11.49
C ALA A 51 -20.05 -1.75 -12.96
N LEU A 52 -19.04 -2.55 -13.25
CA LEU A 52 -18.80 -3.08 -14.57
C LEU A 52 -19.92 -4.07 -14.97
N MET A 53 -20.58 -3.80 -16.07
CA MET A 53 -21.72 -4.62 -16.55
C MET A 53 -21.28 -5.71 -17.51
N ASP A 54 -20.32 -5.42 -18.41
CA ASP A 54 -19.82 -6.37 -19.40
C ASP A 54 -18.62 -7.14 -18.85
N LEU A 55 -18.92 -8.24 -18.16
CA LEU A 55 -17.89 -9.09 -17.58
C LEU A 55 -17.17 -9.94 -18.64
N GLN A 56 -17.83 -10.24 -19.77
CA GLN A 56 -17.24 -11.10 -20.80
C GLN A 56 -16.07 -10.42 -21.53
N ASN A 57 -16.15 -9.11 -21.68
CA ASN A 57 -15.09 -8.30 -22.31
C ASN A 57 -14.21 -7.57 -21.28
N SER A 58 -14.33 -7.91 -20.00
CA SER A 58 -13.53 -7.32 -18.91
C SER A 58 -12.28 -8.15 -18.62
N PHE A 59 -11.35 -7.54 -17.90
CA PHE A 59 -10.11 -8.17 -17.47
C PHE A 59 -10.01 -8.19 -15.95
N ALA A 60 -9.29 -9.17 -15.43
CA ALA A 60 -8.88 -9.23 -14.04
C ALA A 60 -7.36 -8.97 -13.96
N VAL A 61 -6.98 -7.90 -13.27
CA VAL A 61 -5.60 -7.59 -12.92
C VAL A 61 -5.32 -8.23 -11.58
N ILE A 62 -4.51 -9.27 -11.57
CA ILE A 62 -4.15 -9.99 -10.34
C ILE A 62 -2.96 -9.30 -9.69
N THR A 63 -3.15 -8.86 -8.47
CA THR A 63 -2.15 -8.17 -7.69
C THR A 63 -1.77 -8.99 -6.46
N GLU A 64 -0.54 -8.81 -6.00
CA GLU A 64 -0.03 -9.41 -4.78
C GLU A 64 0.59 -8.33 -3.90
N TYR A 65 0.20 -8.33 -2.64
CA TYR A 65 0.77 -7.48 -1.61
C TYR A 65 0.72 -8.21 -0.25
N ASN A 66 1.81 -8.20 0.49
CA ASN A 66 1.94 -8.86 1.80
C ASN A 66 1.43 -10.31 1.80
N ASN A 67 1.90 -11.09 0.83
CA ASN A 67 1.50 -12.50 0.67
C ASN A 67 -0.01 -12.71 0.42
N ARG A 68 -0.73 -11.64 0.09
CA ARG A 68 -2.15 -11.68 -0.29
C ARG A 68 -2.31 -11.42 -1.77
N THR A 69 -3.05 -12.29 -2.39
CA THR A 69 -3.38 -12.16 -3.81
C THR A 69 -4.85 -11.85 -3.97
N LEU A 70 -5.17 -10.87 -4.81
CA LEU A 70 -6.53 -10.52 -5.19
C LEU A 70 -6.59 -10.07 -6.64
N GLY A 71 -7.79 -10.01 -7.21
CA GLY A 71 -7.99 -9.52 -8.56
C GLY A 71 -8.82 -8.23 -8.59
N PHE A 72 -8.39 -7.26 -9.41
CA PHE A 72 -9.19 -6.09 -9.75
C PHE A 72 -9.85 -6.28 -11.11
N LEU A 73 -11.17 -6.23 -11.14
CA LEU A 73 -11.93 -6.26 -12.36
C LEU A 73 -11.90 -4.87 -13.01
N VAL A 74 -11.48 -4.82 -14.27
CA VAL A 74 -11.37 -3.61 -15.08
C VAL A 74 -11.96 -3.83 -16.47
N SER A 75 -12.45 -2.76 -17.11
CA SER A 75 -13.05 -2.85 -18.45
C SER A 75 -12.02 -3.18 -19.54
N SER A 76 -10.81 -2.64 -19.41
CA SER A 76 -9.72 -2.86 -20.35
C SER A 76 -8.38 -2.62 -19.71
N VAL A 77 -7.33 -3.17 -20.30
CA VAL A 77 -5.93 -2.89 -19.95
C VAL A 77 -5.25 -2.43 -21.24
N GLU A 78 -4.61 -1.26 -21.20
CA GLU A 78 -3.99 -0.69 -22.39
C GLU A 78 -2.56 -1.19 -22.58
N ARG A 79 -1.62 -0.66 -21.81
CA ARG A 79 -0.19 -0.97 -21.97
C ARG A 79 0.59 -0.69 -20.68
N ILE A 80 1.81 -1.23 -20.60
CA ILE A 80 2.79 -0.84 -19.60
C ILE A 80 3.50 0.42 -20.10
N VAL A 81 3.65 1.40 -19.24
CA VAL A 81 4.31 2.68 -19.53
C VAL A 81 5.45 2.88 -18.54
N ASN A 82 6.63 3.19 -19.04
CA ASN A 82 7.75 3.62 -18.21
C ASN A 82 7.65 5.12 -17.98
N LEU A 83 7.66 5.53 -16.74
CA LEU A 83 7.58 6.93 -16.33
C LEU A 83 8.85 7.31 -15.56
N ASN A 84 9.34 8.52 -15.79
CA ASN A 84 10.37 9.10 -14.93
C ASN A 84 9.70 9.64 -13.65
N TRP A 85 10.41 9.61 -12.54
CA TRP A 85 9.91 10.09 -11.25
C TRP A 85 9.42 11.55 -11.30
N GLU A 86 10.07 12.38 -12.09
CA GLU A 86 9.67 13.79 -12.31
C GLU A 86 8.28 13.96 -12.94
N ALA A 87 7.79 12.93 -13.65
CA ALA A 87 6.46 12.94 -14.25
C ALA A 87 5.35 12.44 -13.30
N ILE A 88 5.72 11.94 -12.13
CA ILE A 88 4.82 11.44 -11.11
C ILE A 88 4.58 12.54 -10.09
N LEU A 89 3.39 13.09 -10.06
CA LEU A 89 3.02 14.21 -9.21
C LEU A 89 2.18 13.74 -8.02
N PRO A 90 2.31 14.37 -6.86
CA PRO A 90 1.44 14.07 -5.73
C PRO A 90 -0.03 14.40 -6.06
N PRO A 91 -1.00 13.76 -5.40
CA PRO A 91 -2.41 14.07 -5.57
C PRO A 91 -2.70 15.56 -5.33
N PRO A 92 -3.65 16.16 -6.06
CA PRO A 92 -4.01 17.57 -5.89
C PRO A 92 -4.42 17.88 -4.45
N LYS A 93 -3.95 19.02 -3.92
CA LYS A 93 -4.36 19.51 -2.61
C LYS A 93 -5.89 19.75 -2.63
N GLY A 94 -6.62 19.05 -1.77
CA GLY A 94 -8.08 19.13 -1.72
C GLY A 94 -8.82 17.89 -2.21
N ALA A 95 -8.13 16.87 -2.74
CA ALA A 95 -8.75 15.59 -3.13
C ALA A 95 -9.34 14.80 -1.92
N GLY A 96 -9.15 15.29 -0.68
CA GLY A 96 -9.56 14.61 0.55
C GLY A 96 -8.50 13.60 1.03
N ARG A 97 -8.70 13.02 2.21
CA ARG A 97 -7.81 11.98 2.76
C ARG A 97 -8.28 10.55 2.44
N ASP A 98 -9.50 10.39 1.93
CA ASP A 98 -10.16 9.11 1.74
C ASP A 98 -10.20 8.65 0.28
N HIS A 99 -9.24 9.09 -0.54
CA HIS A 99 -9.09 8.63 -1.92
C HIS A 99 -8.04 7.50 -2.04
N TYR A 100 -8.22 6.66 -3.04
CA TYR A 100 -7.26 5.59 -3.36
C TYR A 100 -6.13 6.03 -4.31
N LEU A 101 -5.81 7.32 -4.35
CA LEU A 101 -4.77 7.86 -5.23
C LEU A 101 -3.43 7.92 -4.48
N THR A 102 -2.40 7.31 -5.05
CA THR A 102 -1.02 7.50 -4.63
C THR A 102 -0.41 8.72 -5.31
N ALA A 103 -0.66 8.87 -6.61
CA ALA A 103 -0.08 9.93 -7.42
C ALA A 103 -0.93 10.19 -8.66
N VAL A 104 -0.56 11.21 -9.43
CA VAL A 104 -1.11 11.50 -10.75
C VAL A 104 0.01 11.72 -11.75
N THR A 105 -0.23 11.39 -13.01
CA THR A 105 0.71 11.62 -14.11
C THR A 105 -0.05 11.98 -15.39
N HIS A 106 0.68 12.43 -16.41
CA HIS A 106 0.11 12.68 -17.73
C HIS A 106 0.70 11.73 -18.76
N ILE A 107 -0.17 11.00 -19.47
CA ILE A 107 0.20 10.10 -20.55
C ILE A 107 -0.62 10.52 -21.78
N ASP A 108 0.03 10.81 -22.89
CA ASP A 108 -0.62 11.26 -24.15
C ASP A 108 -1.62 12.43 -23.90
N ASN A 109 -1.21 13.43 -23.12
CA ASN A 109 -2.02 14.58 -22.69
C ASN A 109 -3.29 14.24 -21.87
N LYS A 110 -3.41 13.02 -21.37
CA LYS A 110 -4.49 12.60 -20.46
C LYS A 110 -3.96 12.47 -19.05
N LEU A 111 -4.73 12.98 -18.10
CA LEU A 111 -4.44 12.76 -16.68
C LEU A 111 -4.70 11.28 -16.34
N VAL A 112 -3.70 10.64 -15.77
CA VAL A 112 -3.77 9.25 -15.28
C VAL A 112 -3.60 9.27 -13.78
N GLU A 113 -4.58 8.74 -13.08
CA GLU A 113 -4.61 8.59 -11.64
C GLU A 113 -3.98 7.25 -11.25
N ILE A 114 -2.92 7.26 -10.43
CA ILE A 114 -2.24 6.05 -9.96
C ILE A 114 -2.94 5.58 -8.69
N ILE A 115 -3.47 4.36 -8.74
CA ILE A 115 -4.29 3.78 -7.67
C ILE A 115 -3.41 3.09 -6.63
N ASP A 116 -3.70 3.38 -5.36
CA ASP A 116 -3.18 2.66 -4.20
C ASP A 116 -3.96 1.36 -3.99
N VAL A 117 -3.46 0.29 -4.62
CA VAL A 117 -4.08 -1.04 -4.51
C VAL A 117 -3.99 -1.62 -3.10
N GLU A 118 -3.01 -1.19 -2.32
CA GLU A 118 -2.80 -1.62 -0.93
C GLU A 118 -3.88 -1.03 -0.03
N LYS A 119 -4.18 0.26 -0.22
CA LYS A 119 -5.25 0.93 0.51
C LYS A 119 -6.62 0.32 0.19
N VAL A 120 -6.88 0.01 -1.08
CA VAL A 120 -8.10 -0.70 -1.47
C VAL A 120 -8.17 -2.07 -0.78
N LEU A 121 -7.06 -2.82 -0.77
CA LEU A 121 -7.00 -4.12 -0.11
C LEU A 121 -7.24 -4.02 1.40
N ALA A 122 -6.61 -3.06 2.06
CA ALA A 122 -6.73 -2.87 3.51
C ALA A 122 -8.18 -2.55 3.94
N GLU A 123 -8.93 -1.83 3.12
CA GLU A 123 -10.34 -1.51 3.40
C GLU A 123 -11.30 -2.67 3.11
N VAL A 124 -11.06 -3.41 2.03
CA VAL A 124 -11.96 -4.49 1.60
C VAL A 124 -11.71 -5.80 2.35
N ALA A 125 -10.46 -6.05 2.70
CA ALA A 125 -10.04 -7.25 3.43
C ALA A 125 -9.12 -6.85 4.60
N PRO A 126 -9.68 -6.17 5.63
CA PRO A 126 -8.88 -5.78 6.78
C PRO A 126 -8.23 -7.02 7.41
N THR A 127 -6.95 -6.91 7.70
CA THR A 127 -6.20 -7.98 8.35
C THR A 127 -6.43 -7.91 9.84
N SER A 128 -6.86 -9.01 10.42
CA SER A 128 -6.68 -9.29 11.85
C SER A 128 -5.34 -10.02 12.06
N GLU A 129 -4.24 -9.46 11.56
CA GLU A 129 -2.92 -9.91 11.97
C GLU A 129 -2.60 -9.24 13.32
N GLU A 130 -3.23 -9.73 14.35
CA GLU A 130 -2.76 -9.53 15.70
C GLU A 130 -1.50 -10.38 15.83
N VAL A 131 -0.34 -9.75 15.97
CA VAL A 131 0.82 -10.41 16.54
C VAL A 131 0.36 -10.87 17.92
N SER A 132 0.22 -12.19 18.09
CA SER A 132 -0.22 -12.74 19.36
C SER A 132 0.72 -12.24 20.44
N ALA A 133 0.18 -11.58 21.45
CA ALA A 133 0.96 -11.03 22.57
C ALA A 133 1.82 -12.11 23.30
N ASP A 134 1.47 -13.38 23.07
CA ASP A 134 2.16 -14.55 23.64
C ASP A 134 3.50 -14.91 22.97
N VAL A 135 3.88 -14.22 21.87
CA VAL A 135 5.13 -14.52 21.13
C VAL A 135 6.35 -13.83 21.76
N VAL A 136 6.16 -12.84 22.63
CA VAL A 136 7.23 -12.04 23.20
C VAL A 136 7.27 -12.26 24.71
N ASP A 137 8.41 -12.74 25.24
CA ASP A 137 8.63 -12.88 26.66
C ASP A 137 8.69 -11.52 27.38
N ASP A 138 8.46 -11.53 28.70
CA ASP A 138 8.38 -10.31 29.51
C ASP A 138 9.71 -9.54 29.55
N ASP A 139 10.87 -10.22 29.49
CA ASP A 139 12.20 -9.60 29.46
C ASP A 139 12.42 -8.83 28.14
N THR A 140 12.01 -9.41 27.00
CA THR A 140 12.08 -8.76 25.70
C THR A 140 11.13 -7.57 25.63
N ARG A 141 9.92 -7.69 26.21
CA ARG A 141 8.97 -6.58 26.31
C ARG A 141 9.49 -5.43 27.17
N ALA A 142 10.12 -5.73 28.30
CA ALA A 142 10.72 -4.71 29.17
C ALA A 142 11.85 -3.92 28.46
N ARG A 143 12.66 -4.60 27.66
CA ARG A 143 13.70 -3.95 26.82
C ARG A 143 13.10 -3.14 25.68
N ALA A 144 12.03 -3.61 25.06
CA ALA A 144 11.33 -2.94 23.96
C ALA A 144 10.77 -1.56 24.37
N LEU A 145 10.31 -1.41 25.62
CA LEU A 145 9.78 -0.15 26.16
C LEU A 145 10.79 1.01 26.16
N SER A 146 12.08 0.73 26.10
CA SER A 146 13.15 1.74 26.01
C SER A 146 13.61 1.99 24.57
N CYS A 147 13.09 1.26 23.61
CA CYS A 147 13.52 1.32 22.23
C CYS A 147 12.59 2.19 21.39
N ARG A 148 13.18 2.92 20.44
CA ARG A 148 12.46 3.68 19.42
C ARG A 148 12.87 3.21 18.04
N VAL A 149 11.93 3.15 17.12
CA VAL A 149 12.17 2.78 15.71
C VAL A 149 11.64 3.88 14.81
N LEU A 150 12.42 4.25 13.80
CA LEU A 150 12.02 5.18 12.76
C LEU A 150 11.51 4.37 11.56
N ILE A 151 10.27 4.63 11.11
CA ILE A 151 9.68 4.03 9.91
C ILE A 151 9.54 5.12 8.86
N VAL A 152 10.08 4.84 7.67
CA VAL A 152 10.00 5.72 6.50
C VAL A 152 9.45 4.91 5.33
N ASP A 153 8.27 5.28 4.85
CA ASP A 153 7.57 4.53 3.80
C ASP A 153 6.47 5.44 3.23
N ASP A 154 6.26 5.49 1.93
CA ASP A 154 5.23 6.33 1.31
C ASP A 154 3.82 5.72 1.42
N SER A 155 3.72 4.40 1.58
CA SER A 155 2.46 3.70 1.84
C SER A 155 1.97 3.90 3.27
N SER A 156 0.89 4.64 3.44
CA SER A 156 0.26 4.81 4.76
C SER A 156 -0.21 3.48 5.38
N VAL A 157 -0.47 2.49 4.55
CA VAL A 157 -0.90 1.14 4.98
C VAL A 157 0.28 0.37 5.51
N ALA A 158 1.40 0.33 4.77
CA ALA A 158 2.63 -0.33 5.21
C ALA A 158 3.15 0.28 6.51
N ARG A 159 3.22 1.63 6.60
CA ARG A 159 3.61 2.31 7.85
C ARG A 159 2.74 1.93 9.04
N LYS A 160 1.42 1.91 8.87
CA LYS A 160 0.49 1.52 9.95
C LYS A 160 0.66 0.07 10.37
N GLN A 161 0.90 -0.82 9.42
CA GLN A 161 1.07 -2.25 9.68
C GLN A 161 2.36 -2.52 10.44
N ILE A 162 3.50 -1.97 9.97
CA ILE A 162 4.79 -2.09 10.64
C ILE A 162 4.70 -1.49 12.06
N ALA A 163 4.13 -0.29 12.17
CA ALA A 163 3.96 0.37 13.46
C ALA A 163 3.13 -0.46 14.43
N ARG A 164 1.99 -1.01 14.00
CA ARG A 164 1.16 -1.87 14.84
C ARG A 164 1.93 -3.09 15.36
N CYS A 165 2.73 -3.74 14.49
CA CYS A 165 3.55 -4.88 14.90
C CYS A 165 4.55 -4.49 15.99
N LEU A 166 5.24 -3.35 15.85
CA LEU A 166 6.22 -2.84 16.81
C LEU A 166 5.57 -2.34 18.11
N GLU A 167 4.49 -1.57 18.00
CA GLU A 167 3.72 -1.05 19.14
C GLU A 167 3.12 -2.18 20.00
N ASN A 168 2.71 -3.30 19.38
CA ASN A 168 2.20 -4.49 20.10
C ASN A 168 3.25 -5.16 20.98
N ILE A 169 4.54 -5.02 20.67
CA ILE A 169 5.65 -5.52 21.49
C ILE A 169 6.25 -4.45 22.40
N GLY A 170 5.68 -3.23 22.41
CA GLY A 170 6.03 -2.15 23.31
C GLY A 170 7.07 -1.15 22.76
N ILE A 171 7.42 -1.22 21.47
CA ILE A 171 8.39 -0.31 20.85
C ILE A 171 7.69 1.00 20.45
N GLU A 172 8.30 2.14 20.82
CA GLU A 172 7.86 3.46 20.35
C GLU A 172 8.24 3.67 18.88
N VAL A 173 7.31 4.18 18.06
CA VAL A 173 7.53 4.32 16.63
C VAL A 173 7.37 5.77 16.17
N VAL A 174 8.37 6.27 15.44
CA VAL A 174 8.29 7.52 14.68
C VAL A 174 8.01 7.19 13.21
N LYS A 175 6.98 7.81 12.62
CA LYS A 175 6.48 7.52 11.26
C LYS A 175 6.68 8.72 10.37
N LEU A 176 7.38 8.53 9.25
CA LEU A 176 7.64 9.57 8.24
C LEU A 176 7.21 9.05 6.85
N ASN A 177 6.83 9.97 5.97
CA ASN A 177 6.12 9.63 4.74
C ASN A 177 7.05 9.41 3.54
N ASP A 178 8.27 9.93 3.59
CA ASP A 178 9.25 9.82 2.51
C ASP A 178 10.67 10.09 3.03
N GLY A 179 11.67 9.79 2.20
CA GLY A 179 13.07 9.96 2.57
C GLY A 179 13.45 11.43 2.79
N ARG A 180 12.81 12.38 2.12
CA ARG A 180 13.07 13.81 2.31
C ARG A 180 12.61 14.29 3.68
N GLU A 181 11.44 13.86 4.11
CA GLU A 181 10.93 14.14 5.46
C GLU A 181 11.83 13.53 6.52
N ALA A 182 12.28 12.28 6.29
CA ALA A 182 13.20 11.59 7.19
C ALA A 182 14.55 12.30 7.31
N LEU A 183 15.17 12.70 6.21
CA LEU A 183 16.42 13.45 6.22
C LEU A 183 16.29 14.78 6.97
N ASN A 184 15.19 15.51 6.74
CA ASN A 184 14.93 16.77 7.44
C ASN A 184 14.72 16.57 8.95
N TYR A 185 14.06 15.49 9.33
CA TYR A 185 13.87 15.11 10.73
C TYR A 185 15.21 14.79 11.41
N LEU A 186 16.04 13.96 10.77
CA LEU A 186 17.35 13.58 11.31
C LEU A 186 18.31 14.78 11.39
N LYS A 187 18.29 15.70 10.42
CA LYS A 187 19.08 16.95 10.46
C LYS A 187 18.67 17.82 11.63
N ARG A 188 17.38 18.02 11.87
CA ARG A 188 16.91 18.80 13.05
C ARG A 188 17.36 18.18 14.36
N MET A 189 17.34 16.83 14.48
CA MET A 189 17.87 16.18 15.65
C MET A 189 19.35 16.46 15.85
N ALA A 190 20.14 16.40 14.77
CA ALA A 190 21.57 16.71 14.84
C ALA A 190 21.82 18.18 15.22
N ASP A 191 21.04 19.10 14.72
CA ASP A 191 21.11 20.55 15.08
C ASP A 191 20.77 20.77 16.56
N GLU A 192 19.89 19.93 17.14
CA GLU A 192 19.57 19.90 18.57
C GLU A 192 20.66 19.18 19.43
N GLY A 193 21.73 18.70 18.79
CA GLY A 193 22.81 17.98 19.48
C GLY A 193 22.48 16.52 19.83
N LYS A 194 21.39 15.98 19.30
CA LYS A 194 20.99 14.58 19.47
C LYS A 194 21.62 13.71 18.38
N LYS A 195 22.02 12.50 18.73
CA LYS A 195 22.56 11.52 17.77
C LYS A 195 21.49 10.48 17.43
N PRO A 196 21.12 10.32 16.14
CA PRO A 196 20.12 9.33 15.74
C PRO A 196 20.39 7.92 16.26
N ALA A 197 21.67 7.50 16.29
CA ALA A 197 22.09 6.18 16.78
C ALA A 197 21.91 5.98 18.31
N GLU A 198 21.75 7.07 19.07
CA GLU A 198 21.46 7.02 20.50
C GLU A 198 19.94 7.06 20.78
N GLU A 199 19.17 7.61 19.85
CA GLU A 199 17.71 7.77 19.96
C GLU A 199 16.91 6.63 19.35
N PHE A 200 17.43 6.01 18.28
CA PHE A 200 16.74 4.96 17.54
C PHE A 200 17.54 3.65 17.56
N LEU A 201 16.84 2.56 17.86
CA LEU A 201 17.36 1.20 17.75
C LEU A 201 17.69 0.87 16.29
N MET A 202 16.79 1.24 15.37
CA MET A 202 16.92 1.04 13.94
C MET A 202 16.01 2.00 13.16
N MET A 203 16.29 2.09 11.86
CA MET A 203 15.40 2.69 10.87
C MET A 203 14.93 1.60 9.90
N ILE A 204 13.63 1.57 9.62
CA ILE A 204 13.01 0.74 8.59
C ILE A 204 12.58 1.68 7.48
N SER A 205 13.18 1.54 6.31
CA SER A 205 12.89 2.40 5.15
C SER A 205 12.42 1.57 3.97
N ASP A 206 11.36 2.02 3.30
CA ASP A 206 11.11 1.57 1.94
C ASP A 206 12.20 2.08 1.00
N ILE A 207 12.42 1.35 -0.08
CA ILE A 207 13.43 1.69 -1.08
C ILE A 207 12.86 2.66 -2.09
N GLU A 208 11.65 2.41 -2.59
CA GLU A 208 11.03 3.16 -3.67
C GLU A 208 10.04 4.20 -3.12
N MET A 209 10.53 5.38 -2.79
CA MET A 209 9.71 6.49 -2.29
C MET A 209 9.83 7.73 -3.17
N PRO A 210 8.75 8.56 -3.29
CA PRO A 210 8.83 9.85 -3.94
C PRO A 210 9.77 10.80 -3.18
N GLU A 211 10.23 11.87 -3.84
CA GLU A 211 11.12 12.91 -3.33
C GLU A 211 12.54 12.43 -2.99
N MET A 212 12.70 11.32 -2.29
CA MET A 212 13.98 10.71 -1.93
C MET A 212 13.77 9.22 -1.64
N ASP A 213 14.45 8.38 -2.39
CA ASP A 213 14.45 6.95 -2.20
C ASP A 213 15.24 6.50 -0.95
N GLY A 214 15.02 5.25 -0.52
CA GLY A 214 15.65 4.72 0.67
C GLY A 214 17.16 4.45 0.55
N TYR A 215 17.70 4.40 -0.68
CA TYR A 215 19.16 4.29 -0.88
C TYR A 215 19.87 5.64 -0.75
N THR A 216 19.16 6.72 -1.10
CA THR A 216 19.68 8.09 -1.02
C THR A 216 19.57 8.66 0.40
N LEU A 217 18.61 8.19 1.17
CA LEU A 217 18.41 8.53 2.57
C LEU A 217 19.56 8.01 3.44
#